data_df03be942046070eb752d1601b95f797
#
_entry.id   df03be942046070eb752d1601b95f797
#
_cell.length_a   1.000
_cell.length_b   1.000
_cell.length_c   1.000
_cell.angle_alpha   90.00
_cell.angle_beta   90.00
_cell.angle_gamma   90.00
#
_symmetry.space_group_name_H-M   'P 1'
#
loop_
_entity.id
_entity.type
_entity.pdbx_description
1 polymer ?
#
loop_
_entity_poly.entity_id
_entity_poly.type
_entity_poly.pdbx_seq_one_letter_code
_entity_poly.pdbx_strand_id
1 'polypeptide(L)'
;MVAMWGIHNDVLSNELVDEGFISIGWDVGDIRTIGKDRDGLKAALARAYPEAKAGAIPVWAGILLRFAYEMRPGDIVIAPYRADGTLNFGVVTGEYEYIADAPIHPHRRTVRWVKLGVSRSLFPQKALYEIGSALTLFRVKTNAHVFEQFLESGTADQLESAADEIEAEIVDEWAQNEPSAARLDQYTHDFVLKALLEDLSHEEFEHFTADLLRSVGYQARVTPYSADGGIDIVAHKDPLGLEPPLIKVQCKHTNAPQSRPDIQRLSGTLAHGELALYVCLGTFSREALGYERERQNLRLLTGADVVEMTLANYENLPPRWRSRIPLRQVYVVDRATEGR
;
A
#
# COMPACT_ATOMS: atom_id res chain seq x y z
N MET A 1 -10.61 -21.18 -16.74
CA MET A 1 -10.02 -19.82 -16.75
C MET A 1 -9.67 -19.52 -15.31
N VAL A 2 -8.43 -19.18 -15.02
CA VAL A 2 -7.97 -18.78 -13.69
C VAL A 2 -8.65 -17.46 -13.33
N ALA A 3 -9.22 -17.37 -12.14
CA ALA A 3 -9.86 -16.14 -11.67
C ALA A 3 -8.85 -15.28 -10.90
N MET A 4 -9.02 -13.96 -10.98
CA MET A 4 -8.22 -13.02 -10.21
C MET A 4 -9.12 -12.29 -9.21
N TRP A 5 -8.66 -12.23 -7.96
CA TRP A 5 -9.41 -11.68 -6.85
C TRP A 5 -8.61 -10.59 -6.16
N GLY A 6 -9.26 -9.46 -5.86
CA GLY A 6 -8.75 -8.49 -4.91
C GLY A 6 -9.30 -8.79 -3.52
N ILE A 7 -8.45 -8.74 -2.50
CA ILE A 7 -8.85 -8.93 -1.11
C ILE A 7 -8.20 -7.88 -0.22
N HIS A 8 -9.03 -7.14 0.51
CA HIS A 8 -8.57 -6.19 1.52
C HIS A 8 -8.58 -6.84 2.90
N ASN A 9 -7.49 -6.71 3.61
CA ASN A 9 -7.37 -7.13 4.99
C ASN A 9 -6.65 -6.04 5.79
N ASP A 10 -7.43 -5.29 6.56
CA ASP A 10 -6.94 -4.14 7.30
C ASP A 10 -6.60 -4.47 8.77
N VAL A 11 -6.92 -5.68 9.23
CA VAL A 11 -6.78 -6.10 10.63
C VAL A 11 -5.53 -6.96 10.84
N LEU A 12 -5.19 -7.80 9.85
CA LEU A 12 -3.98 -8.62 9.86
C LEU A 12 -2.88 -7.93 9.06
N SER A 13 -1.67 -7.98 9.58
CA SER A 13 -0.49 -7.40 8.95
C SER A 13 0.39 -8.47 8.28
N ASN A 14 1.55 -8.73 8.84
CA ASN A 14 2.51 -9.68 8.28
C ASN A 14 2.05 -11.14 8.39
N GLU A 15 1.11 -11.47 9.28
CA GLU A 15 0.61 -12.82 9.49
C GLU A 15 0.09 -13.47 8.20
N LEU A 16 -0.59 -12.68 7.34
CA LEU A 16 -1.06 -13.16 6.04
C LEU A 16 0.08 -13.70 5.18
N VAL A 17 1.20 -12.98 5.17
CA VAL A 17 2.37 -13.32 4.38
C VAL A 17 3.18 -14.42 5.05
N ASP A 18 3.42 -14.32 6.35
CA ASP A 18 4.28 -15.22 7.12
C ASP A 18 3.66 -16.61 7.27
N GLU A 19 2.34 -16.68 7.46
CA GLU A 19 1.60 -17.93 7.59
C GLU A 19 1.00 -18.43 6.27
N GLY A 20 1.04 -17.62 5.20
CA GLY A 20 0.62 -18.02 3.86
C GLY A 20 -0.89 -18.23 3.71
N PHE A 21 -1.71 -17.26 4.13
CA PHE A 21 -3.16 -17.35 3.98
C PHE A 21 -3.80 -16.00 3.60
N ILE A 22 -5.05 -16.06 3.18
CA ILE A 22 -6.00 -14.93 3.10
C ILE A 22 -7.22 -15.24 3.97
N SER A 23 -7.92 -14.19 4.45
CA SER A 23 -8.98 -14.38 5.42
C SER A 23 -10.09 -13.35 5.34
N ILE A 24 -11.25 -13.72 5.92
CA ILE A 24 -12.41 -12.84 6.12
C ILE A 24 -12.87 -12.94 7.57
N GLY A 25 -13.25 -11.80 8.17
CA GLY A 25 -13.51 -11.67 9.61
C GLY A 25 -14.93 -11.87 10.08
N TRP A 26 -15.95 -11.86 9.21
CA TRP A 26 -17.35 -11.98 9.68
C TRP A 26 -17.65 -13.40 10.17
N ASP A 27 -17.47 -13.63 11.45
CA ASP A 27 -17.69 -14.95 12.06
C ASP A 27 -19.18 -15.27 12.19
N VAL A 28 -19.62 -16.27 11.44
CA VAL A 28 -20.96 -16.87 11.48
C VAL A 28 -20.91 -18.38 11.70
N GLY A 29 -19.75 -18.87 12.17
CA GLY A 29 -19.43 -20.30 12.19
C GLY A 29 -19.02 -20.81 10.81
N ASP A 30 -18.81 -22.12 10.71
CA ASP A 30 -18.43 -22.75 9.44
C ASP A 30 -19.52 -22.61 8.38
N ILE A 31 -19.23 -21.83 7.32
CA ILE A 31 -20.17 -21.57 6.22
C ILE A 31 -20.65 -22.88 5.56
N ARG A 32 -19.83 -23.93 5.59
CA ARG A 32 -20.20 -25.25 5.03
C ARG A 32 -21.44 -25.85 5.72
N THR A 33 -21.69 -25.51 6.98
CA THR A 33 -22.88 -25.98 7.72
C THR A 33 -24.17 -25.31 7.25
N ILE A 34 -24.08 -24.08 6.71
CA ILE A 34 -25.18 -23.33 6.13
C ILE A 34 -25.37 -23.71 4.64
N GLY A 35 -24.28 -24.13 3.98
CA GLY A 35 -24.24 -24.44 2.57
C GLY A 35 -24.28 -23.19 1.67
N LYS A 36 -24.74 -23.39 0.42
CA LYS A 36 -24.87 -22.30 -0.55
C LYS A 36 -26.17 -21.48 -0.40
N ASP A 37 -26.82 -21.59 0.74
CA ASP A 37 -28.06 -20.85 1.05
C ASP A 37 -27.74 -19.40 1.42
N ARG A 38 -27.96 -18.49 0.47
CA ARG A 38 -27.73 -17.07 0.66
C ARG A 38 -28.65 -16.45 1.71
N ASP A 39 -29.89 -16.90 1.83
CA ASP A 39 -30.83 -16.34 2.78
C ASP A 39 -30.57 -16.87 4.20
N GLY A 40 -30.20 -18.14 4.31
CA GLY A 40 -29.70 -18.72 5.56
C GLY A 40 -28.46 -18.00 6.06
N LEU A 41 -27.53 -17.64 5.16
CA LEU A 41 -26.31 -16.90 5.52
C LEU A 41 -26.61 -15.45 5.94
N LYS A 42 -27.55 -14.77 5.26
CA LYS A 42 -28.02 -13.44 5.70
C LYS A 42 -28.66 -13.50 7.09
N ALA A 43 -29.47 -14.54 7.37
CA ALA A 43 -30.07 -14.72 8.70
C ALA A 43 -29.02 -15.00 9.79
N ALA A 44 -27.97 -15.75 9.48
CA ALA A 44 -26.85 -15.98 10.38
C ALA A 44 -26.09 -14.69 10.66
N LEU A 45 -25.75 -13.91 9.63
CA LEU A 45 -25.10 -12.62 9.76
C LEU A 45 -25.93 -11.61 10.55
N ALA A 46 -27.23 -11.51 10.30
CA ALA A 46 -28.11 -10.62 11.05
C ALA A 46 -28.21 -10.97 12.53
N ARG A 47 -28.08 -12.25 12.89
CA ARG A 47 -28.01 -12.69 14.30
C ARG A 47 -26.68 -12.41 14.95
N ALA A 48 -25.58 -12.62 14.20
CA ALA A 48 -24.22 -12.39 14.71
C ALA A 48 -23.89 -10.90 14.84
N TYR A 49 -24.46 -10.07 13.95
CA TYR A 49 -24.19 -8.63 13.86
C TYR A 49 -25.49 -7.81 13.86
N PRO A 50 -26.23 -7.76 14.98
CA PRO A 50 -27.56 -7.11 15.06
C PRO A 50 -27.50 -5.59 14.80
N GLU A 51 -26.35 -4.96 15.06
CA GLU A 51 -26.13 -3.53 14.84
C GLU A 51 -25.74 -3.18 13.40
N ALA A 52 -25.58 -4.18 12.52
CA ALA A 52 -25.20 -3.96 11.14
C ALA A 52 -26.31 -3.25 10.36
N LYS A 53 -25.93 -2.32 9.48
CA LYS A 53 -26.88 -1.67 8.56
C LYS A 53 -27.54 -2.72 7.66
N ALA A 54 -28.85 -2.59 7.43
CA ALA A 54 -29.61 -3.55 6.63
C ALA A 54 -29.01 -3.81 5.24
N GLY A 55 -28.39 -2.80 4.61
CA GLY A 55 -27.72 -2.94 3.31
C GLY A 55 -26.39 -3.70 3.36
N ALA A 56 -25.72 -3.81 4.52
CA ALA A 56 -24.43 -4.47 4.65
C ALA A 56 -24.57 -6.00 4.62
N ILE A 57 -25.59 -6.55 5.25
CA ILE A 57 -25.80 -8.01 5.38
C ILE A 57 -25.84 -8.73 4.01
N PRO A 58 -26.59 -8.25 2.98
CA PRO A 58 -26.58 -8.90 1.67
C PRO A 58 -25.20 -8.87 0.98
N VAL A 59 -24.41 -7.82 1.21
CA VAL A 59 -23.06 -7.67 0.66
C VAL A 59 -22.11 -8.67 1.34
N TRP A 60 -22.11 -8.72 2.66
CA TRP A 60 -21.29 -9.66 3.44
C TRP A 60 -21.61 -11.12 3.11
N ALA A 61 -22.89 -11.46 3.01
CA ALA A 61 -23.31 -12.80 2.58
C ALA A 61 -22.77 -13.15 1.19
N GLY A 62 -22.81 -12.21 0.25
CA GLY A 62 -22.26 -12.39 -1.09
C GLY A 62 -20.74 -12.57 -1.08
N ILE A 63 -20.03 -11.85 -0.23
CA ILE A 63 -18.56 -11.96 -0.06
C ILE A 63 -18.19 -13.32 0.51
N LEU A 64 -18.85 -13.74 1.60
CA LEU A 64 -18.60 -15.03 2.25
C LEU A 64 -18.88 -16.21 1.31
N LEU A 65 -19.98 -16.17 0.53
CA LEU A 65 -20.27 -17.20 -0.46
C LEU A 65 -19.21 -17.27 -1.57
N ARG A 66 -18.75 -16.13 -2.08
CA ARG A 66 -17.67 -16.09 -3.08
C ARG A 66 -16.38 -16.67 -2.52
N PHE A 67 -16.02 -16.27 -1.30
CA PHE A 67 -14.83 -16.76 -0.62
C PHE A 67 -14.87 -18.27 -0.38
N ALA A 68 -16.00 -18.79 0.08
CA ALA A 68 -16.14 -20.22 0.42
C ALA A 68 -16.32 -21.12 -0.81
N TYR A 69 -17.07 -20.67 -1.84
CA TYR A 69 -17.56 -21.57 -2.89
C TYR A 69 -17.17 -21.19 -4.33
N GLU A 70 -16.81 -19.93 -4.60
CA GLU A 70 -16.44 -19.52 -5.97
C GLU A 70 -14.92 -19.46 -6.18
N MET A 71 -14.19 -18.99 -5.17
CA MET A 71 -12.72 -18.99 -5.19
C MET A 71 -12.21 -20.43 -5.14
N ARG A 72 -11.19 -20.72 -5.94
CA ARG A 72 -10.66 -22.10 -6.12
C ARG A 72 -9.13 -22.12 -5.99
N PRO A 73 -8.56 -23.25 -5.62
CA PRO A 73 -7.12 -23.47 -5.79
C PRO A 73 -6.71 -23.21 -7.25
N GLY A 74 -5.60 -22.49 -7.41
CA GLY A 74 -5.11 -22.00 -8.70
C GLY A 74 -5.51 -20.56 -9.03
N ASP A 75 -6.52 -20.00 -8.37
CA ASP A 75 -6.89 -18.59 -8.56
C ASP A 75 -5.79 -17.66 -8.04
N ILE A 76 -5.66 -16.49 -8.69
CA ILE A 76 -4.72 -15.44 -8.29
C ILE A 76 -5.40 -14.52 -7.29
N VAL A 77 -4.68 -14.10 -6.26
CA VAL A 77 -5.11 -13.07 -5.33
C VAL A 77 -4.15 -11.89 -5.35
N ILE A 78 -4.72 -10.69 -5.28
CA ILE A 78 -4.01 -9.43 -5.09
C ILE A 78 -4.46 -8.86 -3.74
N ALA A 79 -3.53 -8.73 -2.82
CA ALA A 79 -3.78 -8.18 -1.49
C ALA A 79 -3.01 -6.87 -1.33
N PRO A 80 -3.69 -5.70 -1.41
CA PRO A 80 -3.10 -4.43 -1.06
C PRO A 80 -2.67 -4.44 0.41
N TYR A 81 -1.46 -3.97 0.69
CA TYR A 81 -0.94 -3.83 2.04
C TYR A 81 -0.86 -2.35 2.40
N ARG A 82 -1.71 -1.91 3.32
CA ARG A 82 -1.85 -0.48 3.65
C ARG A 82 -0.65 0.10 4.37
N ALA A 83 0.03 -0.70 5.17
CA ALA A 83 1.13 -0.20 6.00
C ALA A 83 2.30 0.37 5.19
N ASP A 84 2.52 -0.11 3.98
CA ASP A 84 3.60 0.35 3.10
C ASP A 84 3.14 0.75 1.69
N GLY A 85 1.82 0.73 1.43
CA GLY A 85 1.23 1.12 0.16
C GLY A 85 1.55 0.18 -1.00
N THR A 86 1.89 -1.09 -0.73
CA THR A 86 2.27 -2.07 -1.75
C THR A 86 1.16 -3.06 -2.10
N LEU A 87 1.41 -3.86 -3.13
CA LEU A 87 0.58 -5.00 -3.53
C LEU A 87 1.33 -6.31 -3.31
N ASN A 88 0.63 -7.28 -2.74
CA ASN A 88 1.10 -8.65 -2.62
C ASN A 88 0.32 -9.55 -3.57
N PHE A 89 1.02 -10.42 -4.31
CA PHE A 89 0.43 -11.34 -5.28
C PHE A 89 0.64 -12.78 -4.80
N GLY A 90 -0.44 -13.55 -4.81
CA GLY A 90 -0.41 -14.95 -4.42
C GLY A 90 -1.28 -15.83 -5.29
N VAL A 91 -1.07 -17.13 -5.15
CA VAL A 91 -1.90 -18.18 -5.77
C VAL A 91 -2.59 -18.94 -4.64
N VAL A 92 -3.91 -19.05 -4.71
CA VAL A 92 -4.71 -19.86 -3.78
C VAL A 92 -4.28 -21.31 -3.93
N THR A 93 -3.89 -21.97 -2.85
CA THR A 93 -3.47 -23.38 -2.84
C THR A 93 -4.41 -24.29 -2.08
N GLY A 94 -5.17 -23.71 -1.13
CA GLY A 94 -6.08 -24.45 -0.27
C GLY A 94 -7.56 -24.23 -0.59
N GLU A 95 -8.39 -25.16 -0.15
CA GLU A 95 -9.82 -24.98 -0.08
C GLU A 95 -10.20 -24.03 1.05
N TYR A 96 -11.48 -23.67 1.15
CA TYR A 96 -12.00 -22.92 2.27
C TYR A 96 -11.88 -23.71 3.59
N GLU A 97 -11.38 -23.03 4.61
CA GLU A 97 -11.25 -23.55 5.97
C GLU A 97 -11.88 -22.59 6.97
N TYR A 98 -12.50 -23.16 8.01
CA TYR A 98 -12.97 -22.41 9.17
C TYR A 98 -12.15 -22.81 10.39
N ILE A 99 -11.48 -21.81 10.99
CA ILE A 99 -10.62 -21.98 12.17
C ILE A 99 -11.35 -21.39 13.38
N ALA A 100 -12.06 -22.22 14.12
CA ALA A 100 -12.92 -21.79 15.23
C ALA A 100 -12.17 -21.02 16.34
N ASP A 101 -10.90 -21.40 16.58
CA ASP A 101 -10.07 -20.80 17.63
C ASP A 101 -9.16 -19.69 17.10
N ALA A 102 -9.37 -19.22 15.84
CA ALA A 102 -8.60 -18.10 15.31
C ALA A 102 -8.93 -16.83 16.11
N PRO A 103 -7.93 -16.12 16.65
CA PRO A 103 -8.16 -14.90 17.42
C PRO A 103 -8.82 -13.80 16.57
N ILE A 104 -8.55 -13.82 15.28
CA ILE A 104 -9.10 -12.90 14.28
C ILE A 104 -9.31 -13.66 12.97
N HIS A 105 -10.38 -13.36 12.24
CA HIS A 105 -10.64 -13.85 10.89
C HIS A 105 -10.63 -15.40 10.80
N PRO A 106 -11.73 -16.04 11.18
CA PRO A 106 -11.82 -17.50 11.23
C PRO A 106 -11.97 -18.15 9.84
N HIS A 107 -12.44 -17.41 8.85
CA HIS A 107 -12.58 -17.92 7.48
C HIS A 107 -11.27 -17.72 6.74
N ARG A 108 -10.61 -18.81 6.34
CA ARG A 108 -9.26 -18.78 5.75
C ARG A 108 -9.17 -19.61 4.47
N ARG A 109 -8.19 -19.24 3.64
CA ARG A 109 -7.67 -20.05 2.52
C ARG A 109 -6.16 -19.94 2.49
N THR A 110 -5.51 -21.06 2.29
CA THR A 110 -4.05 -21.10 2.12
C THR A 110 -3.64 -20.47 0.78
N VAL A 111 -2.61 -19.66 0.79
CA VAL A 111 -2.05 -18.97 -0.35
C VAL A 111 -0.54 -19.13 -0.38
N ARG A 112 -0.01 -19.41 -1.55
CA ARG A 112 1.42 -19.31 -1.82
C ARG A 112 1.69 -17.94 -2.43
N TRP A 113 2.31 -17.06 -1.67
CA TRP A 113 2.71 -15.74 -2.14
C TRP A 113 3.83 -15.87 -3.18
N VAL A 114 3.70 -15.18 -4.30
CA VAL A 114 4.63 -15.25 -5.44
C VAL A 114 5.41 -13.97 -5.65
N LYS A 115 4.80 -12.81 -5.34
CA LYS A 115 5.48 -11.51 -5.31
C LYS A 115 4.97 -10.69 -4.13
N LEU A 116 5.87 -10.10 -3.37
CA LEU A 116 5.57 -9.32 -2.17
C LEU A 116 6.15 -7.91 -2.29
N GLY A 117 5.49 -6.95 -1.65
CA GLY A 117 5.99 -5.58 -1.56
C GLY A 117 6.11 -4.89 -2.92
N VAL A 118 5.21 -5.20 -3.86
CA VAL A 118 5.24 -4.64 -5.20
C VAL A 118 4.71 -3.22 -5.16
N SER A 119 5.51 -2.26 -5.63
CA SER A 119 5.09 -0.85 -5.68
C SER A 119 3.86 -0.67 -6.58
N ARG A 120 2.87 0.08 -6.10
CA ARG A 120 1.67 0.42 -6.86
C ARG A 120 1.99 1.28 -8.08
N SER A 121 3.07 2.09 -8.03
CA SER A 121 3.51 2.92 -9.15
C SER A 121 3.89 2.15 -10.42
N LEU A 122 4.08 0.83 -10.33
CA LEU A 122 4.31 -0.03 -11.50
C LEU A 122 3.05 -0.27 -12.35
N PHE A 123 1.87 0.12 -11.87
CA PHE A 123 0.61 -0.18 -12.52
C PHE A 123 -0.10 1.08 -12.99
N PRO A 124 -0.80 1.01 -14.15
CA PRO A 124 -1.65 2.10 -14.61
C PRO A 124 -2.72 2.44 -13.57
N GLN A 125 -3.04 3.73 -13.46
CA GLN A 125 -4.02 4.22 -12.49
C GLN A 125 -5.38 3.51 -12.58
N LYS A 126 -5.81 3.14 -13.79
CA LYS A 126 -7.08 2.39 -14.01
C LYS A 126 -7.06 1.03 -13.33
N ALA A 127 -5.95 0.30 -13.41
CA ALA A 127 -5.79 -0.99 -12.72
C ALA A 127 -5.79 -0.81 -11.19
N LEU A 128 -5.15 0.25 -10.70
CA LEU A 128 -5.15 0.61 -9.27
C LEU A 128 -6.54 0.99 -8.75
N TYR A 129 -7.38 1.63 -9.59
CA TYR A 129 -8.76 1.93 -9.22
C TYR A 129 -9.59 0.65 -9.00
N GLU A 130 -9.42 -0.35 -9.85
CA GLU A 130 -10.11 -1.63 -9.69
C GLU A 130 -9.69 -2.34 -8.39
N ILE A 131 -8.38 -2.30 -8.07
CA ILE A 131 -7.86 -2.83 -6.80
C ILE A 131 -8.28 -2.00 -5.59
N GLY A 132 -8.54 -0.70 -5.75
CA GLY A 132 -9.07 0.19 -4.71
C GLY A 132 -10.57 0.02 -4.41
N SER A 133 -11.19 -1.11 -4.79
CA SER A 133 -12.59 -1.41 -4.48
C SER A 133 -12.89 -1.27 -2.98
N ALA A 134 -14.08 -0.74 -2.64
CA ALA A 134 -14.54 -0.68 -1.25
C ALA A 134 -14.95 -2.04 -0.66
N LEU A 135 -15.00 -3.10 -1.49
CA LEU A 135 -15.38 -4.43 -1.06
C LEU A 135 -14.17 -5.18 -0.48
N THR A 136 -14.40 -5.91 0.61
CA THR A 136 -13.39 -6.78 1.22
C THR A 136 -12.88 -7.86 0.26
N LEU A 137 -13.76 -8.42 -0.57
CA LEU A 137 -13.43 -9.39 -1.61
C LEU A 137 -14.19 -9.04 -2.90
N PHE A 138 -13.46 -8.92 -3.98
CA PHE A 138 -14.03 -8.62 -5.30
C PHE A 138 -13.26 -9.34 -6.40
N ARG A 139 -13.87 -9.41 -7.57
CA ARG A 139 -13.26 -10.02 -8.74
C ARG A 139 -12.60 -8.94 -9.59
N VAL A 140 -11.31 -9.12 -9.87
CA VAL A 140 -10.57 -8.29 -10.84
C VAL A 140 -10.89 -8.84 -12.23
N LYS A 141 -11.50 -8.01 -13.08
CA LYS A 141 -11.98 -8.42 -14.41
C LYS A 141 -11.44 -7.55 -15.52
N THR A 142 -11.63 -6.24 -15.37
CA THR A 142 -11.35 -5.26 -16.44
C THR A 142 -9.85 -5.15 -16.71
N ASN A 143 -9.06 -5.04 -15.65
CA ASN A 143 -7.60 -4.88 -15.74
C ASN A 143 -6.82 -6.15 -15.33
N ALA A 144 -7.47 -7.32 -15.30
CA ALA A 144 -6.80 -8.57 -14.93
C ALA A 144 -5.56 -8.85 -15.79
N HIS A 145 -5.64 -8.58 -17.10
CA HIS A 145 -4.54 -8.75 -18.04
C HIS A 145 -3.27 -7.95 -17.67
N VAL A 146 -3.42 -6.77 -17.05
CA VAL A 146 -2.29 -5.94 -16.58
C VAL A 146 -1.50 -6.68 -15.51
N PHE A 147 -2.20 -7.25 -14.54
CA PHE A 147 -1.59 -7.98 -13.45
C PHE A 147 -1.05 -9.36 -13.89
N GLU A 148 -1.73 -10.03 -14.85
CA GLU A 148 -1.23 -11.28 -15.46
C GLU A 148 0.10 -11.03 -16.17
N GLN A 149 0.18 -10.00 -17.00
CA GLN A 149 1.40 -9.65 -17.71
C GLN A 149 2.54 -9.31 -16.73
N PHE A 150 2.27 -8.59 -15.65
CA PHE A 150 3.26 -8.31 -14.63
C PHE A 150 3.75 -9.59 -13.93
N LEU A 151 2.87 -10.55 -13.67
CA LEU A 151 3.26 -11.82 -13.07
C LEU A 151 4.14 -12.67 -14.01
N GLU A 152 3.93 -12.59 -15.32
CA GLU A 152 4.70 -13.29 -16.33
C GLU A 152 6.05 -12.62 -16.64
N SER A 153 6.06 -11.31 -16.87
CA SER A 153 7.23 -10.56 -17.33
C SER A 153 8.03 -9.87 -16.22
N GLY A 154 7.38 -9.58 -15.11
CA GLY A 154 7.96 -8.79 -14.02
C GLY A 154 8.01 -7.28 -14.28
N THR A 155 7.55 -6.82 -15.45
CA THR A 155 7.50 -5.40 -15.84
C THR A 155 6.11 -5.03 -16.32
N ALA A 156 5.64 -3.83 -15.98
CA ALA A 156 4.35 -3.29 -16.42
C ALA A 156 4.51 -2.26 -17.56
N ASP A 157 5.72 -2.04 -18.05
CA ASP A 157 6.10 -0.90 -18.92
C ASP A 157 5.49 -0.88 -20.34
N GLN A 158 4.70 -1.89 -20.75
CA GLN A 158 4.18 -1.95 -22.13
C GLN A 158 2.66 -1.76 -22.24
N LEU A 159 1.98 -1.23 -21.20
CA LEU A 159 0.53 -1.30 -21.10
C LEU A 159 -0.22 0.00 -21.40
N GLU A 160 0.46 1.07 -21.79
CA GLU A 160 -0.20 2.36 -22.05
C GLU A 160 -1.11 2.38 -23.29
N SER A 161 -0.90 1.49 -24.26
CA SER A 161 -1.60 1.56 -25.54
C SER A 161 -3.01 0.95 -25.58
N ALA A 162 -3.40 0.15 -24.59
CA ALA A 162 -4.74 -0.45 -24.52
C ALA A 162 -5.72 0.33 -23.61
N ALA A 163 -5.26 1.41 -23.01
CA ALA A 163 -5.96 2.13 -21.94
C ALA A 163 -7.08 3.06 -22.43
N ASP A 164 -7.01 3.53 -23.67
CA ASP A 164 -7.89 4.61 -24.17
C ASP A 164 -9.31 4.16 -24.52
N GLU A 165 -9.54 2.87 -24.81
CA GLU A 165 -10.86 2.37 -25.19
C GLU A 165 -11.80 2.05 -24.00
N ILE A 166 -11.27 1.95 -22.79
CA ILE A 166 -12.02 1.51 -21.58
C ILE A 166 -12.56 2.70 -20.76
N GLU A 167 -12.26 3.93 -21.14
CA GLU A 167 -12.60 5.13 -20.36
C GLU A 167 -14.12 5.35 -20.19
N ALA A 168 -14.93 4.91 -21.15
CA ALA A 168 -16.36 5.16 -21.16
C ALA A 168 -17.17 4.25 -20.21
N GLU A 169 -16.73 3.00 -19.97
CA GLU A 169 -17.47 2.06 -19.10
C GLU A 169 -17.24 2.30 -17.60
N ILE A 170 -16.05 2.80 -17.23
CA ILE A 170 -15.69 3.02 -15.82
C ILE A 170 -16.38 4.25 -15.23
N VAL A 171 -16.68 5.27 -16.06
CA VAL A 171 -17.39 6.48 -15.62
C VAL A 171 -18.80 6.18 -15.11
N ASP A 172 -19.46 5.18 -15.67
CA ASP A 172 -20.83 4.79 -15.29
C ASP A 172 -20.88 4.03 -13.95
N GLU A 173 -19.85 3.23 -13.64
CA GLU A 173 -19.72 2.51 -12.35
C GLU A 173 -19.33 3.45 -11.20
N TRP A 174 -18.60 4.53 -11.50
CA TRP A 174 -18.23 5.58 -10.55
C TRP A 174 -19.42 6.48 -10.17
N ALA A 175 -20.33 6.73 -11.09
CA ALA A 175 -21.53 7.52 -10.85
C ALA A 175 -22.55 6.81 -9.92
N GLN A 176 -22.45 5.49 -9.79
CA GLN A 176 -23.34 4.67 -8.96
C GLN A 176 -22.80 4.41 -7.54
N ASN A 177 -21.52 4.69 -7.27
CA ASN A 177 -20.91 4.48 -5.95
C ASN A 177 -20.57 5.82 -5.29
N GLU A 178 -21.12 6.08 -4.12
CA GLU A 178 -20.73 7.24 -3.30
C GLU A 178 -19.20 7.24 -3.08
N PRO A 179 -18.55 8.40 -3.23
CA PRO A 179 -17.10 8.50 -2.98
C PRO A 179 -16.80 8.12 -1.52
N SER A 180 -15.98 7.10 -1.30
CA SER A 180 -15.52 6.75 0.04
C SER A 180 -14.24 7.51 0.38
N ALA A 181 -14.12 7.96 1.63
CA ALA A 181 -12.92 8.64 2.12
C ALA A 181 -11.66 7.81 1.87
N ALA A 182 -11.72 6.49 2.14
CA ALA A 182 -10.59 5.58 1.95
C ALA A 182 -10.13 5.45 0.48
N ARG A 183 -11.05 5.52 -0.49
CA ARG A 183 -10.70 5.49 -1.92
C ARG A 183 -10.03 6.79 -2.36
N LEU A 184 -10.55 7.92 -1.91
CA LEU A 184 -9.96 9.23 -2.21
C LEU A 184 -8.58 9.36 -1.58
N ASP A 185 -8.42 8.89 -0.36
CA ASP A 185 -7.15 8.84 0.34
C ASP A 185 -6.12 8.00 -0.45
N GLN A 186 -6.46 6.75 -0.77
CA GLN A 186 -5.58 5.88 -1.56
C GLN A 186 -5.25 6.47 -2.94
N TYR A 187 -6.24 7.07 -3.62
CA TYR A 187 -5.99 7.75 -4.88
C TYR A 187 -5.01 8.92 -4.73
N THR A 188 -5.16 9.71 -3.67
CA THR A 188 -4.26 10.83 -3.39
C THR A 188 -2.84 10.34 -3.14
N HIS A 189 -2.68 9.25 -2.37
CA HIS A 189 -1.38 8.61 -2.13
C HIS A 189 -0.73 8.12 -3.43
N ASP A 190 -1.47 7.37 -4.26
CA ASP A 190 -0.98 6.88 -5.54
C ASP A 190 -0.56 8.04 -6.47
N PHE A 191 -1.36 9.12 -6.53
CA PHE A 191 -1.05 10.30 -7.31
C PHE A 191 0.24 10.99 -6.84
N VAL A 192 0.38 11.22 -5.53
CA VAL A 192 1.58 11.87 -4.97
C VAL A 192 2.82 11.04 -5.22
N LEU A 193 2.75 9.73 -4.98
CA LEU A 193 3.88 8.82 -5.21
C LEU A 193 4.29 8.83 -6.69
N LYS A 194 3.32 8.78 -7.60
CA LYS A 194 3.55 8.83 -9.04
C LYS A 194 4.21 10.15 -9.45
N ALA A 195 3.67 11.29 -8.99
CA ALA A 195 4.25 12.60 -9.26
C ALA A 195 5.70 12.72 -8.77
N LEU A 196 6.00 12.19 -7.57
CA LEU A 196 7.38 12.17 -7.05
C LEU A 196 8.32 11.30 -7.89
N LEU A 197 7.82 10.21 -8.47
CA LEU A 197 8.64 9.29 -9.29
C LEU A 197 8.82 9.75 -10.73
N GLU A 198 7.77 10.29 -11.36
CA GLU A 198 7.77 10.57 -12.80
C GLU A 198 8.08 12.04 -13.13
N ASP A 199 7.61 12.99 -12.28
CA ASP A 199 7.74 14.42 -12.54
C ASP A 199 9.00 15.04 -11.94
N LEU A 200 9.73 14.31 -11.08
CA LEU A 200 11.00 14.77 -10.50
C LEU A 200 12.18 14.00 -11.08
N SER A 201 13.28 14.70 -11.31
CA SER A 201 14.57 14.07 -11.51
C SER A 201 15.16 13.60 -10.17
N HIS A 202 16.25 12.82 -10.22
CA HIS A 202 16.97 12.38 -9.02
C HIS A 202 17.43 13.59 -8.16
N GLU A 203 18.02 14.59 -8.77
CA GLU A 203 18.46 15.82 -8.11
C GLU A 203 17.27 16.61 -7.53
N GLU A 204 16.16 16.71 -8.27
CA GLU A 204 14.95 17.37 -7.77
C GLU A 204 14.35 16.63 -6.57
N PHE A 205 14.45 15.30 -6.53
CA PHE A 205 13.99 14.51 -5.38
C PHE A 205 14.85 14.74 -4.12
N GLU A 206 16.17 14.94 -4.27
CA GLU A 206 17.03 15.36 -3.15
C GLU A 206 16.59 16.74 -2.63
N HIS A 207 16.36 17.69 -3.51
CA HIS A 207 15.87 19.02 -3.14
C HIS A 207 14.48 18.98 -2.51
N PHE A 208 13.57 18.14 -3.04
CA PHE A 208 12.25 17.91 -2.46
C PHE A 208 12.37 17.35 -1.05
N THR A 209 13.18 16.33 -0.85
CA THR A 209 13.42 15.71 0.46
C THR A 209 13.99 16.70 1.46
N ALA A 210 14.94 17.55 1.04
CA ALA A 210 15.46 18.60 1.90
C ALA A 210 14.37 19.62 2.30
N ASP A 211 13.49 20.02 1.37
CA ASP A 211 12.38 20.92 1.66
C ASP A 211 11.30 20.26 2.53
N LEU A 212 11.06 18.98 2.33
CA LEU A 212 10.16 18.19 3.19
C LEU A 212 10.69 18.14 4.64
N LEU A 213 11.98 17.90 4.84
CA LEU A 213 12.59 17.97 6.15
C LEU A 213 12.50 19.36 6.78
N ARG A 214 12.63 20.43 5.98
CA ARG A 214 12.42 21.82 6.45
C ARG A 214 10.97 22.05 6.87
N SER A 215 10.01 21.50 6.14
CA SER A 215 8.58 21.65 6.46
C SER A 215 8.20 21.02 7.81
N VAL A 216 8.96 20.01 8.27
CA VAL A 216 8.79 19.38 9.60
C VAL A 216 9.75 19.95 10.66
N GLY A 217 10.41 21.07 10.36
CA GLY A 217 11.18 21.84 11.35
C GLY A 217 12.66 21.50 11.46
N TYR A 218 13.25 20.79 10.51
CA TYR A 218 14.69 20.62 10.42
C TYR A 218 15.32 21.72 9.57
N GLN A 219 16.58 22.03 9.84
CA GLN A 219 17.45 22.74 8.92
C GLN A 219 18.14 21.71 8.03
N ALA A 220 17.80 21.65 6.74
CA ALA A 220 18.32 20.66 5.82
C ALA A 220 19.02 21.34 4.63
N ARG A 221 20.14 20.77 4.19
CA ARG A 221 20.92 21.28 3.06
C ARG A 221 21.35 20.11 2.18
N VAL A 222 21.09 20.24 0.87
CA VAL A 222 21.62 19.30 -0.12
C VAL A 222 23.13 19.50 -0.20
N THR A 223 23.89 18.41 -0.19
CA THR A 223 25.34 18.42 -0.29
C THR A 223 25.74 18.56 -1.77
N PRO A 224 26.82 19.28 -2.11
CA PRO A 224 27.36 19.23 -3.47
C PRO A 224 27.75 17.80 -3.83
N TYR A 225 27.59 17.45 -5.10
CA TYR A 225 28.01 16.15 -5.62
C TYR A 225 29.53 16.01 -5.44
N SER A 226 29.94 15.32 -4.38
CA SER A 226 31.33 15.04 -4.05
C SER A 226 31.45 13.63 -3.50
N ALA A 227 32.65 13.08 -3.48
CA ALA A 227 32.96 11.70 -3.12
C ALA A 227 32.69 11.32 -1.64
N ASP A 228 31.62 11.81 -1.04
CA ASP A 228 31.32 11.75 0.39
C ASP A 228 30.51 10.51 0.80
N GLY A 229 30.66 9.42 0.07
CA GLY A 229 30.03 8.15 0.45
C GLY A 229 28.52 8.05 0.20
N GLY A 230 27.94 8.95 -0.65
CA GLY A 230 26.54 8.93 -1.04
C GLY A 230 25.61 9.63 -0.04
N ILE A 231 26.10 10.64 0.65
CA ILE A 231 25.29 11.52 1.50
C ILE A 231 24.76 12.65 0.64
N ASP A 232 23.45 12.72 0.46
CA ASP A 232 22.79 13.66 -0.42
C ASP A 232 22.30 14.91 0.34
N ILE A 233 21.94 14.76 1.64
CA ILE A 233 21.47 15.85 2.48
C ILE A 233 22.08 15.74 3.87
N VAL A 234 22.38 16.90 4.46
CA VAL A 234 22.71 17.02 5.89
C VAL A 234 21.61 17.83 6.56
N ALA A 235 21.07 17.31 7.66
CA ALA A 235 20.01 17.97 8.42
C ALA A 235 20.31 18.01 9.93
N HIS A 236 19.79 19.03 10.63
CA HIS A 236 19.91 19.24 12.07
C HIS A 236 18.73 20.05 12.60
N LYS A 237 18.52 20.08 13.91
CA LYS A 237 17.40 20.82 14.51
C LYS A 237 17.74 22.24 14.91
N ASP A 238 18.97 22.47 15.39
CA ASP A 238 19.41 23.79 15.83
C ASP A 238 19.69 24.71 14.64
N PRO A 239 19.45 26.04 14.75
CA PRO A 239 19.64 26.98 13.66
C PRO A 239 21.09 27.11 13.16
N LEU A 240 22.07 26.78 14.00
CA LEU A 240 23.49 26.93 13.71
C LEU A 240 24.16 25.63 13.24
N GLY A 241 23.52 24.48 13.45
CA GLY A 241 24.08 23.15 13.12
C GLY A 241 25.24 22.74 14.03
N LEU A 242 25.26 23.22 15.27
CA LEU A 242 26.31 22.97 16.25
C LEU A 242 25.90 21.94 17.31
N GLU A 243 24.59 21.75 17.51
CA GLU A 243 24.05 20.81 18.48
C GLU A 243 23.75 19.44 17.83
N PRO A 244 24.23 18.33 18.43
CA PRO A 244 23.89 17.01 17.94
C PRO A 244 22.39 16.69 18.18
N PRO A 245 21.79 15.80 17.38
CA PRO A 245 22.44 15.00 16.36
C PRO A 245 22.46 15.67 14.98
N LEU A 246 23.56 15.44 14.25
CA LEU A 246 23.60 15.67 12.81
C LEU A 246 22.99 14.46 12.11
N ILE A 247 22.11 14.69 11.14
CA ILE A 247 21.44 13.63 10.37
C ILE A 247 22.02 13.61 8.96
N LYS A 248 22.59 12.47 8.58
CA LYS A 248 23.04 12.21 7.22
C LYS A 248 21.93 11.48 6.45
N VAL A 249 21.51 12.06 5.34
CA VAL A 249 20.41 11.55 4.54
C VAL A 249 20.92 11.06 3.20
N GLN A 250 20.46 9.87 2.81
CA GLN A 250 20.64 9.33 1.47
C GLN A 250 19.28 9.18 0.80
N CYS A 251 19.16 9.69 -0.43
CA CYS A 251 17.96 9.64 -1.25
C CYS A 251 18.12 8.62 -2.37
N LYS A 252 17.08 7.81 -2.60
CA LYS A 252 17.01 6.90 -3.74
C LYS A 252 15.71 7.13 -4.51
N HIS A 253 15.83 7.80 -5.63
CA HIS A 253 14.72 8.08 -6.55
C HIS A 253 14.41 6.83 -7.39
N THR A 254 13.77 5.84 -6.75
CA THR A 254 13.40 4.57 -7.36
C THR A 254 12.26 3.92 -6.58
N ASN A 255 11.42 3.18 -7.28
CA ASN A 255 10.37 2.32 -6.71
C ASN A 255 10.84 0.90 -6.42
N ALA A 256 12.10 0.56 -6.74
CA ALA A 256 12.67 -0.75 -6.46
C ALA A 256 12.95 -0.95 -4.95
N PRO A 257 12.76 -2.17 -4.43
CA PRO A 257 13.10 -2.49 -3.04
C PRO A 257 14.59 -2.28 -2.75
N GLN A 258 14.89 -1.58 -1.66
CA GLN A 258 16.27 -1.32 -1.23
C GLN A 258 16.80 -2.45 -0.34
N SER A 259 18.05 -2.83 -0.56
CA SER A 259 18.67 -3.97 0.10
C SER A 259 19.44 -3.56 1.36
N ARG A 260 19.68 -4.53 2.27
CA ARG A 260 20.52 -4.32 3.47
C ARG A 260 21.92 -3.78 3.15
N PRO A 261 22.66 -4.25 2.12
CA PRO A 261 23.96 -3.69 1.77
C PRO A 261 23.94 -2.20 1.44
N ASP A 262 22.86 -1.70 0.81
CA ASP A 262 22.72 -0.28 0.51
C ASP A 262 22.61 0.56 1.78
N ILE A 263 21.81 0.10 2.73
CA ILE A 263 21.62 0.74 4.03
C ILE A 263 22.90 0.69 4.88
N GLN A 264 23.64 -0.42 4.82
CA GLN A 264 24.89 -0.56 5.54
C GLN A 264 25.96 0.42 5.06
N ARG A 265 25.99 0.75 3.77
CA ARG A 265 26.90 1.78 3.24
C ARG A 265 26.67 3.12 3.89
N LEU A 266 25.42 3.60 3.98
CA LEU A 266 25.12 4.85 4.67
C LEU A 266 25.48 4.78 6.16
N SER A 267 25.12 3.68 6.83
CA SER A 267 25.46 3.50 8.25
C SER A 267 26.96 3.52 8.51
N GLY A 268 27.76 3.06 7.56
CA GLY A 268 29.23 3.07 7.62
C GLY A 268 29.86 4.46 7.52
N THR A 269 29.13 5.49 7.10
CA THR A 269 29.61 6.87 7.03
C THR A 269 29.39 7.68 8.31
N LEU A 270 28.68 7.11 9.29
CA LEU A 270 28.33 7.81 10.52
C LEU A 270 29.53 7.93 11.47
N ALA A 271 29.77 9.14 11.97
CA ALA A 271 30.59 9.40 13.11
C ALA A 271 29.80 9.20 14.42
N HIS A 272 30.51 9.28 15.55
CA HIS A 272 29.90 9.15 16.87
C HIS A 272 28.84 10.25 17.10
N GLY A 273 27.61 9.85 17.47
CA GLY A 273 26.49 10.78 17.73
C GLY A 273 25.74 11.24 16.49
N GLU A 274 26.10 10.80 15.27
CA GLU A 274 25.37 11.08 14.06
C GLU A 274 24.25 10.06 13.81
N LEU A 275 23.21 10.50 13.11
CA LEU A 275 22.07 9.69 12.70
C LEU A 275 22.04 9.51 11.17
N ALA A 276 21.51 8.39 10.71
CA ALA A 276 21.24 8.13 9.31
C ALA A 276 19.74 8.14 9.02
N LEU A 277 19.39 8.75 7.92
CA LEU A 277 18.05 8.67 7.30
C LEU A 277 18.22 8.20 5.86
N TYR A 278 17.61 7.07 5.53
CA TYR A 278 17.57 6.57 4.16
C TYR A 278 16.17 6.74 3.60
N VAL A 279 16.03 7.46 2.51
CA VAL A 279 14.75 7.81 1.89
C VAL A 279 14.67 7.19 0.51
N CYS A 280 13.63 6.42 0.22
CA CYS A 280 13.35 5.93 -1.12
C CYS A 280 11.86 6.07 -1.46
N LEU A 281 11.53 6.01 -2.75
CA LEU A 281 10.13 6.00 -3.21
C LEU A 281 9.59 4.57 -3.40
N GLY A 282 10.42 3.56 -3.12
CA GLY A 282 10.05 2.14 -3.09
C GLY A 282 9.87 1.63 -1.66
N THR A 283 10.30 0.38 -1.47
CA THR A 283 10.23 -0.35 -0.20
C THR A 283 11.61 -0.81 0.25
N PHE A 284 11.68 -1.51 1.36
CA PHE A 284 12.91 -2.11 1.90
C PHE A 284 12.77 -3.62 2.03
N SER A 285 13.85 -4.35 1.79
CA SER A 285 13.89 -5.79 2.04
C SER A 285 13.68 -6.10 3.53
N ARG A 286 13.22 -7.32 3.85
CA ARG A 286 13.06 -7.76 5.25
C ARG A 286 14.37 -7.65 6.05
N GLU A 287 15.49 -7.94 5.41
CA GLU A 287 16.82 -7.84 6.00
C GLU A 287 17.22 -6.38 6.28
N ALA A 288 16.80 -5.44 5.42
CA ALA A 288 17.02 -4.01 5.62
C ALA A 288 16.18 -3.49 6.80
N LEU A 289 14.89 -3.85 6.88
CA LEU A 289 14.01 -3.52 8.00
C LEU A 289 14.48 -4.17 9.32
N GLY A 290 14.99 -5.40 9.26
CA GLY A 290 15.63 -6.05 10.40
C GLY A 290 16.84 -5.28 10.89
N TYR A 291 17.67 -4.81 9.96
CA TYR A 291 18.87 -4.03 10.26
C TYR A 291 18.54 -2.67 10.90
N GLU A 292 17.46 -1.99 10.49
CA GLU A 292 16.97 -0.76 11.15
C GLU A 292 16.55 -1.03 12.59
N ARG A 293 15.75 -2.08 12.83
CA ARG A 293 15.24 -2.42 14.18
C ARG A 293 16.32 -2.65 15.22
N GLU A 294 17.50 -3.10 14.80
CA GLU A 294 18.66 -3.32 15.66
C GLU A 294 19.45 -2.03 15.97
N ARG A 295 19.06 -0.87 15.39
CA ARG A 295 19.82 0.37 15.45
C ARG A 295 18.97 1.56 15.88
N GLN A 296 19.48 2.32 16.85
CA GLN A 296 18.82 3.55 17.30
C GLN A 296 19.21 4.79 16.47
N ASN A 297 20.27 4.68 15.69
CA ASN A 297 20.82 5.78 14.90
C ASN A 297 20.52 5.68 13.40
N LEU A 298 19.57 4.84 12.99
CA LEU A 298 19.15 4.63 11.62
C LEU A 298 17.63 4.71 11.51
N ARG A 299 17.13 5.41 10.47
CA ARG A 299 15.73 5.42 10.07
C ARG A 299 15.60 5.21 8.57
N LEU A 300 14.61 4.42 8.17
CA LEU A 300 14.26 4.16 6.79
C LEU A 300 12.89 4.78 6.50
N LEU A 301 12.78 5.53 5.41
CA LEU A 301 11.50 6.07 4.91
C LEU A 301 11.18 5.46 3.57
N THR A 302 10.06 4.76 3.51
CA THR A 302 9.47 4.20 2.29
C THR A 302 8.79 5.29 1.47
N GLY A 303 8.39 4.97 0.22
CA GLY A 303 7.56 5.86 -0.59
C GLY A 303 6.25 6.24 0.10
N ALA A 304 5.62 5.31 0.84
CA ALA A 304 4.43 5.58 1.63
C ALA A 304 4.70 6.60 2.75
N ASP A 305 5.80 6.44 3.49
CA ASP A 305 6.18 7.39 4.54
C ASP A 305 6.44 8.80 3.97
N VAL A 306 7.10 8.88 2.81
CA VAL A 306 7.35 10.16 2.12
C VAL A 306 6.04 10.83 1.70
N VAL A 307 5.09 10.05 1.17
CA VAL A 307 3.76 10.56 0.80
C VAL A 307 3.00 11.05 2.02
N GLU A 308 2.94 10.27 3.09
CA GLU A 308 2.29 10.66 4.36
C GLU A 308 2.87 11.96 4.92
N MET A 309 4.21 12.06 4.98
CA MET A 309 4.87 13.29 5.42
C MET A 309 4.56 14.47 4.50
N THR A 310 4.48 14.24 3.19
CA THR A 310 4.12 15.25 2.19
C THR A 310 2.71 15.78 2.42
N LEU A 311 1.73 14.89 2.59
CA LEU A 311 0.33 15.26 2.83
C LEU A 311 0.16 15.99 4.16
N ALA A 312 0.79 15.49 5.23
CA ALA A 312 0.72 16.10 6.56
C ALA A 312 1.33 17.51 6.62
N ASN A 313 2.28 17.82 5.73
CA ASN A 313 3.00 19.10 5.72
C ASN A 313 2.82 19.89 4.42
N TYR A 314 1.81 19.55 3.62
CA TYR A 314 1.62 20.07 2.27
C TYR A 314 1.60 21.62 2.21
N GLU A 315 0.92 22.27 3.13
CA GLU A 315 0.82 23.74 3.17
C GLU A 315 2.15 24.42 3.50
N ASN A 316 3.07 23.70 4.15
CA ASN A 316 4.40 24.20 4.52
C ASN A 316 5.44 23.98 3.40
N LEU A 317 5.09 23.21 2.36
CA LEU A 317 5.99 22.99 1.23
C LEU A 317 6.12 24.25 0.36
N PRO A 318 7.31 24.51 -0.21
CA PRO A 318 7.50 25.57 -1.18
C PRO A 318 6.53 25.49 -2.36
N PRO A 319 6.09 26.65 -2.92
CA PRO A 319 5.14 26.69 -4.04
C PRO A 319 5.55 25.85 -5.25
N ARG A 320 6.87 25.73 -5.50
CA ARG A 320 7.41 24.92 -6.61
C ARG A 320 6.98 23.45 -6.55
N TRP A 321 6.89 22.87 -5.33
CA TRP A 321 6.45 21.49 -5.15
C TRP A 321 4.93 21.37 -5.18
N ARG A 322 4.22 22.34 -4.59
CA ARG A 322 2.76 22.38 -4.64
C ARG A 322 2.21 22.55 -6.06
N SER A 323 2.94 23.19 -6.95
CA SER A 323 2.55 23.26 -8.37
C SER A 323 2.80 21.96 -9.15
N ARG A 324 3.76 21.13 -8.72
CA ARG A 324 4.03 19.79 -9.28
C ARG A 324 3.09 18.74 -8.73
N ILE A 325 2.68 18.89 -7.48
CA ILE A 325 1.76 18.01 -6.77
C ILE A 325 0.51 18.83 -6.41
N PRO A 326 -0.37 19.15 -7.39
CA PRO A 326 -1.49 20.07 -7.18
C PRO A 326 -2.60 19.38 -6.36
N LEU A 327 -2.67 19.65 -5.06
CA LEU A 327 -3.69 19.13 -4.15
C LEU A 327 -4.57 20.25 -3.59
N ARG A 328 -5.81 19.88 -3.25
CA ARG A 328 -6.75 20.73 -2.51
C ARG A 328 -7.39 19.91 -1.40
N GLN A 329 -7.43 20.49 -0.19
CA GLN A 329 -8.19 19.88 0.90
C GLN A 329 -9.70 19.96 0.64
N VAL A 330 -10.40 18.87 0.87
CA VAL A 330 -11.84 18.76 0.82
C VAL A 330 -12.34 17.92 2.00
N TYR A 331 -13.53 18.23 2.51
CA TYR A 331 -14.20 17.36 3.49
C TYR A 331 -14.97 16.29 2.73
N VAL A 332 -14.75 15.04 3.09
CA VAL A 332 -15.48 13.88 2.56
C VAL A 332 -16.23 13.23 3.71
N VAL A 333 -17.47 12.80 3.44
CA VAL A 333 -18.21 12.04 4.45
C VAL A 333 -17.52 10.69 4.62
N ASP A 334 -16.88 10.52 5.77
CA ASP A 334 -16.34 9.23 6.18
C ASP A 334 -17.47 8.42 6.84
N ARG A 335 -18.18 7.65 6.02
CA ARG A 335 -19.05 6.62 6.56
C ARG A 335 -18.13 5.46 6.95
N ALA A 336 -17.65 5.52 8.20
CA ALA A 336 -16.89 4.41 8.77
C ALA A 336 -17.57 3.10 8.35
N THR A 337 -16.85 2.25 7.67
CA THR A 337 -17.30 0.89 7.35
C THR A 337 -17.35 0.15 8.68
N GLU A 338 -18.51 0.23 9.35
CA GLU A 338 -18.82 -0.58 10.52
C GLU A 338 -18.70 -2.05 10.08
N GLY A 339 -17.72 -2.76 10.61
CA GLY A 339 -17.49 -4.18 10.32
C GLY A 339 -16.18 -4.48 9.56
N ARG A 340 -15.11 -3.79 9.91
CA ARG A 340 -13.75 -4.25 9.60
C ARG A 340 -13.22 -5.19 10.67
#